data_fae9efa356ad1f05beb44bd1bd82dd1c
#
_entry.id   fae9efa356ad1f05beb44bd1bd82dd1c
#
_cell.length_a   1.000
_cell.length_b   1.000
_cell.length_c   1.000
_cell.angle_alpha   90.00
_cell.angle_beta   90.00
_cell.angle_gamma   90.00
#
_symmetry.space_group_name_H-M   'P 1'
#
loop_
_entity.id
_entity.type
_entity.pdbx_description
1 polymer ?
#
loop_
_entity_poly.entity_id
_entity_poly.type
_entity_poly.pdbx_seq_one_letter_code
_entity_poly.pdbx_strand_id
1 'polypeptide(L)'
;LSFEFVSNGKKILTNSGYFNKNINKLNDLSKSSAVHNVLVIDDNSSCKFKKNSYLESEIKDGLKITNKKIINEKNYWKINATHDGYLKKYKLFYERQIEFYPESNKLIGNEKLIGKKMLPNLKFDLRFHLDPSSKTMKTQDNKSIFIEFKDEGWKFTCENYEIDIDNG
;
A
#
# COMPACT_ATOMS: atom_id res chain seq x y z
N LEU A 1 -6.10 -0.10 -3.60
CA LEU A 1 -5.41 1.21 -3.70
C LEU A 1 -3.88 1.07 -3.51
N SER A 2 -3.31 -0.08 -3.86
CA SER A 2 -1.86 -0.25 -3.90
C SER A 2 -1.26 0.59 -5.02
N PHE A 3 -0.01 0.99 -4.87
CA PHE A 3 0.74 1.74 -5.87
C PHE A 3 2.21 1.32 -5.87
N GLU A 4 2.90 1.60 -6.96
CA GLU A 4 4.35 1.55 -7.06
C GLU A 4 4.88 2.97 -7.24
N PHE A 5 6.08 3.22 -6.77
CA PHE A 5 6.75 4.50 -6.92
C PHE A 5 8.11 4.31 -7.55
N VAL A 6 8.33 5.03 -8.65
CA VAL A 6 9.57 4.98 -9.44
C VAL A 6 10.18 6.37 -9.48
N SER A 7 11.47 6.48 -9.21
CA SER A 7 12.26 7.68 -9.36
C SER A 7 13.51 7.37 -10.20
N ASN A 8 13.84 8.22 -11.14
CA ASN A 8 15.02 8.07 -12.02
C ASN A 8 15.18 6.64 -12.60
N GLY A 9 14.06 6.01 -13.00
CA GLY A 9 14.05 4.66 -13.53
C GLY A 9 14.23 3.54 -12.50
N LYS A 10 14.34 3.86 -11.21
CA LYS A 10 14.46 2.89 -10.11
C LYS A 10 13.14 2.78 -9.36
N LYS A 11 12.74 1.55 -9.05
CA LYS A 11 11.59 1.31 -8.16
C LYS A 11 12.00 1.56 -6.72
N ILE A 12 11.34 2.51 -6.08
CA ILE A 12 11.50 2.80 -4.64
C ILE A 12 10.52 1.95 -3.84
N LEU A 13 9.23 2.02 -4.23
CA LEU A 13 8.18 1.16 -3.69
C LEU A 13 7.73 0.20 -4.78
N THR A 14 7.68 -1.06 -4.46
CA THR A 14 7.31 -2.14 -5.38
C THR A 14 6.20 -3.00 -4.80
N ASN A 15 5.45 -3.68 -5.64
CA ASN A 15 4.54 -4.76 -5.23
C ASN A 15 5.18 -6.10 -5.60
N SER A 16 4.67 -7.20 -5.05
CA SER A 16 5.21 -8.56 -5.30
C SER A 16 5.21 -9.00 -6.75
N GLY A 17 4.46 -8.30 -7.61
CA GLY A 17 4.26 -8.70 -9.00
C GLY A 17 3.33 -9.91 -9.15
N TYR A 18 3.22 -10.40 -10.39
CA TYR A 18 2.41 -11.56 -10.74
C TYR A 18 3.29 -12.74 -11.16
N PHE A 19 3.07 -13.90 -10.59
CA PHE A 19 3.78 -15.12 -10.94
C PHE A 19 2.98 -15.93 -11.97
N ASN A 20 3.46 -15.97 -13.20
CA ASN A 20 2.77 -16.63 -14.32
C ASN A 20 3.13 -18.13 -14.48
N LYS A 21 3.48 -18.84 -13.44
CA LYS A 21 3.74 -20.30 -13.57
C LYS A 21 3.07 -21.04 -12.43
N ASN A 22 2.21 -21.96 -12.79
CA ASN A 22 1.61 -23.14 -12.11
C ASN A 22 1.89 -23.43 -10.61
N ILE A 23 2.37 -22.43 -9.84
CA ILE A 23 2.58 -22.54 -8.40
C ILE A 23 1.41 -21.86 -7.72
N ASN A 24 0.32 -22.59 -7.56
CA ASN A 24 -0.95 -22.10 -7.00
C ASN A 24 -0.82 -21.32 -5.68
N LYS A 25 0.13 -21.70 -4.81
CA LYS A 25 0.34 -21.02 -3.53
C LYS A 25 0.91 -19.61 -3.68
N LEU A 26 1.89 -19.39 -4.57
CA LEU A 26 2.49 -18.08 -4.81
C LEU A 26 1.52 -17.13 -5.52
N ASN A 27 0.68 -17.67 -6.42
CA ASN A 27 -0.35 -16.88 -7.08
C ASN A 27 -1.43 -16.39 -6.09
N ASP A 28 -1.83 -17.22 -5.14
CA ASP A 28 -2.77 -16.80 -4.09
C ASP A 28 -2.13 -15.75 -3.18
N LEU A 29 -0.85 -15.90 -2.84
CA LEU A 29 -0.10 -14.95 -2.02
C LEU A 29 0.07 -13.60 -2.73
N SER A 30 0.41 -13.59 -4.03
CA SER A 30 0.59 -12.37 -4.81
C SER A 30 -0.66 -11.49 -4.94
N LYS A 31 -1.84 -12.04 -4.64
CA LYS A 31 -3.14 -11.34 -4.59
C LYS A 31 -3.48 -10.81 -3.20
N SER A 32 -2.73 -11.22 -2.17
CA SER A 32 -2.96 -10.78 -0.80
C SER A 32 -2.61 -9.30 -0.62
N SER A 33 -3.38 -8.60 0.19
CA SER A 33 -3.03 -7.22 0.60
C SER A 33 -1.69 -7.14 1.34
N ALA A 34 -1.26 -8.23 1.97
CA ALA A 34 -0.01 -8.26 2.74
C ALA A 34 1.25 -8.03 1.89
N VAL A 35 1.21 -8.35 0.60
CA VAL A 35 2.35 -8.20 -0.32
C VAL A 35 2.22 -6.99 -1.25
N HIS A 36 1.39 -6.04 -0.86
CA HIS A 36 1.14 -4.80 -1.60
C HIS A 36 1.33 -3.58 -0.69
N ASN A 37 1.64 -2.44 -1.31
CA ASN A 37 1.76 -1.15 -0.62
C ASN A 37 0.39 -0.62 -0.21
N VAL A 38 -0.19 -1.15 0.86
CA VAL A 38 -1.56 -0.87 1.27
C VAL A 38 -1.76 -1.09 2.78
N LEU A 39 -2.82 -0.51 3.32
CA LEU A 39 -3.27 -0.77 4.68
C LEU A 39 -3.94 -2.14 4.79
N VAL A 40 -3.59 -2.89 5.81
CA VAL A 40 -4.13 -4.21 6.17
C VAL A 40 -4.74 -4.13 7.57
N ILE A 41 -5.91 -4.70 7.79
CA ILE A 41 -6.59 -4.73 9.09
C ILE A 41 -6.64 -6.17 9.60
N ASP A 42 -6.12 -6.41 10.82
CA ASP A 42 -6.09 -7.74 11.48
C ASP A 42 -5.63 -8.85 10.54
N ASP A 43 -4.58 -8.62 9.75
CA ASP A 43 -4.04 -9.54 8.73
C ASP A 43 -5.05 -9.99 7.66
N ASN A 44 -6.14 -9.25 7.49
CA ASN A 44 -7.13 -9.56 6.47
C ASN A 44 -6.93 -8.73 5.21
N SER A 45 -6.94 -9.41 4.07
CA SER A 45 -6.98 -8.76 2.78
C SER A 45 -8.28 -8.00 2.56
N SER A 46 -8.18 -6.88 1.86
CA SER A 46 -9.32 -6.00 1.53
C SER A 46 -10.30 -6.65 0.54
N CYS A 47 -9.91 -7.71 -0.15
CA CYS A 47 -10.79 -8.48 -1.03
C CYS A 47 -10.58 -9.97 -0.84
N LYS A 48 -11.58 -10.76 -1.25
CA LYS A 48 -11.53 -12.22 -1.25
C LYS A 48 -11.65 -12.75 -2.67
N PHE A 49 -10.86 -13.76 -2.96
CA PHE A 49 -10.88 -14.45 -4.24
C PHE A 49 -11.64 -15.77 -4.12
N LYS A 50 -12.40 -16.13 -5.16
CA LYS A 50 -12.94 -17.49 -5.32
C LYS A 50 -11.84 -18.36 -5.90
N LYS A 51 -11.68 -19.57 -5.37
CA LYS A 51 -10.92 -20.61 -6.07
C LYS A 51 -11.82 -21.21 -7.13
N ASN A 52 -11.51 -20.98 -8.39
CA ASN A 52 -12.19 -21.64 -9.50
C ASN A 52 -11.22 -22.65 -10.12
N SER A 53 -11.69 -23.89 -10.34
CA SER A 53 -10.85 -24.99 -10.86
C SER A 53 -10.42 -24.80 -12.32
N TYR A 54 -11.05 -23.91 -13.07
CA TYR A 54 -10.85 -23.74 -14.51
C TYR A 54 -10.34 -22.37 -14.93
N LEU A 55 -10.47 -21.36 -14.10
CA LEU A 55 -10.09 -19.99 -14.40
C LEU A 55 -9.27 -19.41 -13.26
N GLU A 56 -8.49 -18.42 -13.58
CA GLU A 56 -7.83 -17.59 -12.57
C GLU A 56 -8.86 -17.10 -11.53
N SER A 57 -8.43 -17.02 -10.28
CA SER A 57 -9.31 -16.71 -9.16
C SER A 57 -10.06 -15.39 -9.38
N GLU A 58 -11.38 -15.48 -9.48
CA GLU A 58 -12.27 -14.34 -9.53
C GLU A 58 -12.39 -13.66 -8.17
N ILE A 59 -12.58 -12.36 -8.16
CA ILE A 59 -12.91 -11.62 -6.94
C ILE A 59 -14.30 -12.05 -6.47
N LYS A 60 -14.36 -12.66 -5.29
CA LYS A 60 -15.62 -13.10 -4.69
C LYS A 60 -16.42 -11.97 -4.08
N ASP A 61 -15.73 -11.12 -3.29
CA ASP A 61 -16.26 -9.90 -2.71
C ASP A 61 -15.42 -8.77 -3.31
N GLY A 62 -16.02 -8.06 -4.26
CA GLY A 62 -15.35 -7.01 -5.02
C GLY A 62 -15.06 -5.79 -4.18
N LEU A 63 -14.02 -5.09 -4.57
CA LEU A 63 -13.74 -3.74 -4.11
C LEU A 63 -14.54 -2.77 -4.95
N LYS A 64 -15.52 -2.13 -4.35
CA LYS A 64 -16.17 -0.98 -4.97
C LYS A 64 -15.36 0.27 -4.63
N ILE A 65 -14.82 0.88 -5.66
CA ILE A 65 -14.10 2.13 -5.52
C ILE A 65 -15.10 3.28 -5.65
N THR A 66 -15.05 4.19 -4.69
CA THR A 66 -15.87 5.40 -4.62
C THR A 66 -14.96 6.63 -4.44
N ASN A 67 -15.51 7.81 -4.63
CA ASN A 67 -14.81 9.08 -4.40
C ASN A 67 -13.47 9.21 -5.14
N LYS A 68 -13.34 8.58 -6.31
CA LYS A 68 -12.13 8.68 -7.12
C LYS A 68 -11.98 10.11 -7.66
N LYS A 69 -10.89 10.77 -7.26
CA LYS A 69 -10.49 12.07 -7.75
C LYS A 69 -9.03 12.06 -8.17
N ILE A 70 -8.76 12.54 -9.37
CA ILE A 70 -7.39 12.67 -9.90
C ILE A 70 -7.21 14.13 -10.32
N ILE A 71 -6.13 14.74 -9.85
CA ILE A 71 -5.64 16.06 -10.27
C ILE A 71 -4.27 15.82 -10.88
N ASN A 72 -4.04 16.38 -12.06
CA ASN A 72 -2.76 16.29 -12.75
C ASN A 72 -2.45 17.65 -13.33
N GLU A 73 -1.63 18.42 -12.62
CA GLU A 73 -1.16 19.74 -12.99
C GLU A 73 0.36 19.71 -13.15
N LYS A 74 0.95 20.73 -13.75
CA LYS A 74 2.39 20.76 -14.02
C LYS A 74 3.25 20.48 -12.79
N ASN A 75 2.90 21.08 -11.65
CA ASN A 75 3.72 21.06 -10.42
C ASN A 75 3.02 20.35 -9.25
N TYR A 76 1.93 19.63 -9.52
CA TYR A 76 1.15 19.00 -8.47
C TYR A 76 0.30 17.85 -9.01
N TRP A 77 0.45 16.68 -8.42
CA TRP A 77 -0.39 15.53 -8.68
C TRP A 77 -1.10 15.10 -7.41
N LYS A 78 -2.35 14.73 -7.56
CA LYS A 78 -3.13 14.16 -6.45
C LYS A 78 -4.01 13.04 -6.93
N ILE A 79 -4.00 11.93 -6.21
CA ILE A 79 -4.95 10.84 -6.37
C ILE A 79 -5.62 10.64 -5.02
N ASN A 80 -6.95 10.64 -5.01
CA ASN A 80 -7.75 10.26 -3.86
C ASN A 80 -8.73 9.18 -4.30
N ALA A 81 -8.85 8.10 -3.54
CA ALA A 81 -9.85 7.08 -3.76
C ALA A 81 -10.23 6.39 -2.45
N THR A 82 -11.48 5.95 -2.41
CA THR A 82 -12.05 5.19 -1.29
C THR A 82 -12.53 3.84 -1.78
N HIS A 83 -12.39 2.80 -0.99
CA HIS A 83 -13.00 1.50 -1.26
C HIS A 83 -13.71 0.92 -0.05
N ASP A 84 -14.63 -0.02 -0.31
CA ASP A 84 -15.47 -0.69 0.67
C ASP A 84 -14.96 -2.07 1.12
N GLY A 85 -13.73 -2.44 0.77
CA GLY A 85 -13.18 -3.77 1.04
C GLY A 85 -13.21 -4.21 2.51
N TYR A 86 -13.22 -3.27 3.42
CA TYR A 86 -13.33 -3.52 4.86
C TYR A 86 -14.74 -3.30 5.44
N LEU A 87 -15.70 -2.85 4.61
CA LEU A 87 -17.05 -2.49 5.06
C LEU A 87 -17.82 -3.69 5.64
N LYS A 88 -17.75 -4.84 4.97
CA LYS A 88 -18.52 -6.02 5.37
C LYS A 88 -18.12 -6.53 6.76
N LYS A 89 -16.82 -6.62 7.04
CA LYS A 89 -16.27 -7.18 8.28
C LYS A 89 -16.14 -6.15 9.38
N TYR A 90 -15.60 -4.97 9.05
CA TYR A 90 -15.20 -3.97 10.05
C TYR A 90 -16.12 -2.74 10.07
N LYS A 91 -17.09 -2.63 9.14
CA LYS A 91 -17.94 -1.44 8.97
C LYS A 91 -17.14 -0.18 8.67
N LEU A 92 -15.99 -0.34 8.02
CA LEU A 92 -15.05 0.72 7.67
C LEU A 92 -14.83 0.78 6.15
N PHE A 93 -14.79 2.00 5.64
CA PHE A 93 -14.20 2.31 4.33
C PHE A 93 -12.74 2.65 4.54
N TYR A 94 -11.93 2.38 3.53
CA TYR A 94 -10.55 2.81 3.49
C TYR A 94 -10.36 3.84 2.39
N GLU A 95 -9.83 5.01 2.76
CA GLU A 95 -9.48 6.09 1.84
C GLU A 95 -7.96 6.27 1.84
N ARG A 96 -7.42 6.37 0.63
CA ARG A 96 -6.03 6.75 0.39
C ARG A 96 -5.97 7.99 -0.46
N GLN A 97 -5.16 8.94 -0.02
CA GLN A 97 -4.78 10.12 -0.79
C GLN A 97 -3.26 10.12 -0.98
N ILE A 98 -2.82 10.28 -2.21
CA ILE A 98 -1.40 10.44 -2.55
C ILE A 98 -1.26 11.76 -3.28
N GLU A 99 -0.29 12.57 -2.85
CA GLU A 99 0.09 13.83 -3.46
C GLU A 99 1.55 13.78 -3.83
N PHE A 100 1.90 14.27 -5.00
CA PHE A 100 3.27 14.38 -5.45
C PHE A 100 3.59 15.80 -5.91
N TYR A 101 4.72 16.29 -5.44
CA TYR A 101 5.25 17.63 -5.73
C TYR A 101 6.58 17.48 -6.44
N PRO A 102 6.63 17.53 -7.78
CA PRO A 102 7.85 17.28 -8.58
C PRO A 102 9.00 18.20 -8.24
N GLU A 103 8.75 19.50 -8.04
CA GLU A 103 9.81 20.48 -7.77
C GLU A 103 10.56 20.22 -6.45
N SER A 104 9.89 19.67 -5.45
CA SER A 104 10.50 19.36 -4.15
C SER A 104 10.80 17.86 -3.98
N ASN A 105 10.56 17.03 -5.01
CA ASN A 105 10.66 15.58 -4.94
C ASN A 105 9.95 14.99 -3.70
N LYS A 106 8.77 15.51 -3.41
CA LYS A 106 8.02 15.13 -2.21
C LYS A 106 6.77 14.34 -2.54
N LEU A 107 6.65 13.16 -1.95
CA LEU A 107 5.46 12.32 -1.98
C LEU A 107 4.81 12.34 -0.60
N ILE A 108 3.51 12.64 -0.52
CA ILE A 108 2.73 12.65 0.72
C ILE A 108 1.62 11.62 0.58
N GLY A 109 1.53 10.69 1.54
CA GLY A 109 0.44 9.74 1.68
C GLY A 109 -0.42 10.10 2.89
N ASN A 110 -1.75 10.11 2.71
CA ASN A 110 -2.71 10.20 3.80
C ASN A 110 -3.64 9.01 3.73
N GLU A 111 -3.76 8.31 4.86
CA GLU A 111 -4.57 7.11 4.99
C GLU A 111 -5.69 7.32 5.99
N LYS A 112 -6.91 6.92 5.67
CA LYS A 112 -8.04 7.07 6.57
C LYS A 112 -8.91 5.82 6.60
N LEU A 113 -9.30 5.42 7.80
CA LEU A 113 -10.38 4.47 8.04
C LEU A 113 -11.64 5.25 8.41
N ILE A 114 -12.70 5.11 7.62
CA ILE A 114 -13.92 5.91 7.73
C ILE A 114 -15.08 4.99 8.11
N GLY A 115 -15.71 5.25 9.24
CA GLY A 115 -16.87 4.51 9.73
C GLY A 115 -17.64 5.27 10.79
N LYS A 116 -18.84 4.79 11.10
CA LYS A 116 -19.69 5.42 12.15
C LYS A 116 -19.11 5.27 13.54
N LYS A 117 -18.34 4.21 13.79
CA LYS A 117 -17.73 3.92 15.09
C LYS A 117 -16.41 3.20 14.84
N MET A 118 -15.36 3.68 15.49
CA MET A 118 -14.09 2.95 15.54
C MET A 118 -14.25 1.73 16.46
N LEU A 119 -13.75 0.60 16.01
CA LEU A 119 -13.73 -0.62 16.81
C LEU A 119 -12.62 -0.51 17.85
N PRO A 120 -12.90 -0.78 19.13
CA PRO A 120 -11.85 -0.84 20.14
C PRO A 120 -10.85 -1.96 19.76
N ASN A 121 -9.57 -1.71 19.98
CA ASN A 121 -8.49 -2.67 19.73
C ASN A 121 -8.33 -3.10 18.25
N LEU A 122 -8.76 -2.28 17.30
CA LEU A 122 -8.52 -2.54 15.88
C LEU A 122 -7.01 -2.45 15.60
N LYS A 123 -6.42 -3.54 15.14
CA LYS A 123 -5.03 -3.57 14.68
C LYS A 123 -4.98 -3.31 13.19
N PHE A 124 -4.03 -2.51 12.76
CA PHE A 124 -3.77 -2.31 11.34
C PHE A 124 -2.29 -2.09 11.09
N ASP A 125 -1.86 -2.50 9.93
CA ASP A 125 -0.52 -2.24 9.40
C ASP A 125 -0.64 -1.45 8.11
N LEU A 126 0.16 -0.43 7.97
CA LEU A 126 0.37 0.25 6.70
C LEU A 126 1.71 -0.23 6.13
N ARG A 127 1.66 -1.06 5.11
CA ARG A 127 2.83 -1.76 4.56
C ARG A 127 3.35 -1.04 3.33
N PHE A 128 4.67 -0.95 3.24
CA PHE A 128 5.41 -0.46 2.09
C PHE A 128 6.56 -1.43 1.79
N HIS A 129 6.54 -1.99 0.60
CA HIS A 129 7.56 -2.91 0.13
C HIS A 129 8.60 -2.14 -0.67
N LEU A 130 9.83 -2.19 -0.21
CA LEU A 130 10.96 -1.55 -0.86
C LEU A 130 11.57 -2.48 -1.91
N ASP A 131 12.24 -1.91 -2.89
CA ASP A 131 13.07 -2.70 -3.81
C ASP A 131 14.17 -3.42 -3.02
N PRO A 132 14.40 -4.73 -3.26
CA PRO A 132 15.41 -5.51 -2.51
C PRO A 132 16.84 -4.98 -2.63
N SER A 133 17.14 -4.16 -3.65
CA SER A 133 18.47 -3.55 -3.81
C SER A 133 18.68 -2.30 -2.93
N SER A 134 17.63 -1.82 -2.26
CA SER A 134 17.73 -0.68 -1.36
C SER A 134 18.39 -1.05 -0.03
N LYS A 135 19.13 -0.11 0.54
CA LYS A 135 19.60 -0.18 1.92
C LYS A 135 18.75 0.74 2.79
N THR A 136 18.40 0.28 3.97
CA THR A 136 17.56 1.05 4.88
C THR A 136 18.25 1.29 6.21
N MET A 137 18.05 2.48 6.77
CA MET A 137 18.50 2.85 8.09
C MET A 137 17.40 3.59 8.83
N LYS A 138 17.01 3.06 9.98
CA LYS A 138 15.96 3.64 10.84
C LYS A 138 16.56 4.72 11.75
N THR A 139 15.83 5.80 11.97
CA THR A 139 16.18 6.83 12.95
C THR A 139 15.95 6.36 14.37
N GLN A 140 16.63 6.97 15.34
CA GLN A 140 16.56 6.58 16.76
C GLN A 140 15.15 6.77 17.36
N ASP A 141 14.37 7.71 16.85
CA ASP A 141 13.00 7.98 17.28
C ASP A 141 11.95 7.05 16.64
N ASN A 142 12.37 6.12 15.80
CA ASN A 142 11.52 5.22 15.03
C ASN A 142 10.48 5.92 14.13
N LYS A 143 10.64 7.20 13.85
CA LYS A 143 9.70 8.01 13.04
C LYS A 143 10.09 8.14 11.58
N SER A 144 11.33 7.80 11.24
CA SER A 144 11.83 7.90 9.87
C SER A 144 12.73 6.75 9.51
N ILE A 145 12.80 6.46 8.22
CA ILE A 145 13.84 5.62 7.62
C ILE A 145 14.49 6.37 6.46
N PHE A 146 15.79 6.17 6.33
CA PHE A 146 16.52 6.52 5.12
C PHE A 146 16.55 5.29 4.21
N ILE A 147 16.25 5.50 2.94
CA ILE A 147 16.24 4.48 1.89
C ILE A 147 17.31 4.91 0.89
N GLU A 148 18.38 4.13 0.80
CA GLU A 148 19.53 4.42 -0.03
C GLU A 148 19.58 3.49 -1.23
N PHE A 149 19.78 4.06 -2.38
CA PHE A 149 20.20 3.40 -3.61
C PHE A 149 21.58 3.93 -4.01
N LYS A 150 22.24 3.29 -4.97
CA LYS A 150 23.59 3.63 -5.38
C LYS A 150 23.82 5.13 -5.62
N ASP A 151 22.85 5.82 -6.21
CA ASP A 151 22.99 7.22 -6.67
C ASP A 151 21.87 8.13 -6.15
N GLU A 152 21.00 7.63 -5.26
CA GLU A 152 19.81 8.34 -4.82
C GLU A 152 19.42 7.91 -3.41
N GLY A 153 18.95 8.86 -2.61
CA GLY A 153 18.45 8.61 -1.27
C GLY A 153 17.08 9.23 -1.05
N TRP A 154 16.23 8.52 -0.34
CA TRP A 154 14.92 8.98 0.09
C TRP A 154 14.77 8.91 1.59
N LYS A 155 14.03 9.86 2.16
CA LYS A 155 13.62 9.81 3.56
C LYS A 155 12.12 9.55 3.61
N PHE A 156 11.73 8.43 4.21
CA PHE A 156 10.34 8.17 4.56
C PHE A 156 10.11 8.56 6.02
N THR A 157 9.00 9.25 6.30
CA THR A 157 8.64 9.70 7.65
C THR A 157 7.18 9.37 7.93
N CYS A 158 6.90 8.86 9.13
CA CYS A 158 5.55 8.67 9.65
C CYS A 158 5.39 9.51 10.92
N GLU A 159 4.49 10.50 10.88
CA GLU A 159 4.34 11.43 12.00
C GLU A 159 3.62 10.79 13.21
N ASN A 160 2.64 9.94 12.94
CA ASN A 160 1.69 9.46 13.95
C ASN A 160 2.01 8.08 14.52
N TYR A 161 2.86 7.30 13.85
CA TYR A 161 3.16 5.92 14.24
C TYR A 161 4.65 5.64 14.14
N GLU A 162 5.09 4.65 14.89
CA GLU A 162 6.43 4.13 14.74
C GLU A 162 6.55 3.30 13.46
N ILE A 163 7.73 3.33 12.88
CA ILE A 163 8.08 2.54 11.70
C ILE A 163 8.89 1.34 12.15
N ASP A 164 8.52 0.18 11.65
CA ASP A 164 9.33 -1.03 11.79
C ASP A 164 9.85 -1.49 10.43
N ILE A 165 10.99 -2.16 10.42
CA ILE A 165 11.63 -2.71 9.22
C ILE A 165 11.64 -4.22 9.37
N ASP A 166 10.95 -4.90 8.46
CA ASP A 166 10.97 -6.35 8.32
C ASP A 166 11.85 -6.71 7.11
N ASN A 167 12.81 -7.54 7.32
CA ASN A 167 13.75 -7.97 6.27
C ASN A 167 13.33 -9.26 5.55
N GLY A 168 12.11 -9.77 5.82
CA GLY A 168 11.53 -10.94 5.12
C GLY A 168 11.95 -12.28 5.69
#